data_fdfe9e775cce2b1e43888b6794d75e06
#
_entry.id   fdfe9e775cce2b1e43888b6794d75e06
#
_cell.length_a   1.000
_cell.length_b   1.000
_cell.length_c   1.000
_cell.angle_alpha   90.00
_cell.angle_beta   90.00
_cell.angle_gamma   90.00
#
_symmetry.space_group_name_H-M   'P 1'
#
loop_
_entity.id
_entity.type
_entity.pdbx_description
1 polymer ?
#
loop_
_entity_poly.entity_id
_entity_poly.type
_entity_poly.pdbx_seq_one_letter_code
_entity_poly.pdbx_strand_id
1 'polypeptide(L)'
;MLPPPFQADTEGGRPRLRFAGALTAEAAAAAWLPAQKAAQAMRGPYILDASAVTTLDSGGAALLAGLPGDKEWREPVAEAPRSALARFRTGLGHLARVVPPRPLPPLASLGAWALGLGQRFLEGAGFLGETVQALARLAPPPWAIRGREILRHLDEAGTRAFPLCVLLGVLIGVILAFQSSIPMRQFGAEIFIPQLVGISLTRELGPLLAGIVLAGRTASAYAAELGTMRVNEEVDALTTMGLDPMAWLVVPRVLAAGLVMPVLSLVMICTGLVGMSLVMASLGYPPVTVLNQLRQWLGLGDLLGGLSKAAAFGLAIGYIGCRAGLSAGRGPRAVGDAATSAVVGGIVALVVLDGIFAILFFRLGW
;
A
#
# COMPACT_ATOMS: atom_id res chain seq x y z
N MET A 1 -24.65 -36.47 -1.34
CA MET A 1 -23.88 -36.14 -0.14
C MET A 1 -23.20 -37.41 0.35
N LEU A 2 -21.89 -37.48 0.34
CA LEU A 2 -21.17 -38.56 0.96
C LEU A 2 -21.46 -38.56 2.47
N PRO A 3 -21.66 -39.70 3.13
CA PRO A 3 -21.87 -39.70 4.58
C PRO A 3 -20.66 -39.07 5.28
N PRO A 4 -20.86 -38.39 6.39
CA PRO A 4 -19.75 -37.74 7.10
C PRO A 4 -18.71 -38.83 7.48
N PRO A 5 -17.41 -38.53 7.33
CA PRO A 5 -16.33 -39.52 7.57
C PRO A 5 -16.18 -39.90 9.05
N PHE A 6 -17.14 -39.54 9.89
CA PHE A 6 -17.14 -39.89 11.30
C PHE A 6 -18.56 -40.26 11.79
N GLN A 7 -18.61 -41.11 12.82
CA GLN A 7 -19.82 -41.49 13.54
C GLN A 7 -19.60 -41.22 15.04
N ALA A 8 -20.64 -40.70 15.68
CA ALA A 8 -20.67 -40.55 17.12
C ALA A 8 -21.56 -41.63 17.75
N ASP A 9 -21.00 -42.50 18.55
CA ASP A 9 -21.68 -43.60 19.24
C ASP A 9 -21.22 -43.70 20.71
N THR A 10 -21.63 -44.78 21.37
CA THR A 10 -21.24 -45.06 22.76
C THR A 10 -20.69 -46.46 22.86
N GLU A 11 -19.51 -46.64 23.43
CA GLU A 11 -18.87 -47.94 23.64
C GLU A 11 -18.61 -48.15 25.15
N GLY A 12 -19.21 -49.16 25.72
CA GLY A 12 -19.06 -49.42 27.17
C GLY A 12 -19.52 -48.30 28.09
N GLY A 13 -20.53 -47.51 27.68
CA GLY A 13 -21.03 -46.38 28.44
C GLY A 13 -20.23 -45.10 28.32
N ARG A 14 -19.16 -45.06 27.48
CA ARG A 14 -18.33 -43.89 27.16
C ARG A 14 -18.66 -43.38 25.77
N PRO A 15 -18.77 -42.04 25.57
CA PRO A 15 -18.98 -41.48 24.24
C PRO A 15 -17.74 -41.73 23.37
N ARG A 16 -17.98 -42.11 22.08
CA ARG A 16 -16.92 -42.37 21.12
C ARG A 16 -17.18 -41.62 19.83
N LEU A 17 -16.09 -41.04 19.27
CA LEU A 17 -16.03 -40.49 17.92
C LEU A 17 -15.19 -41.42 17.04
N ARG A 18 -15.81 -42.12 16.13
CA ARG A 18 -15.17 -43.08 15.21
C ARG A 18 -14.98 -42.44 13.84
N PHE A 19 -13.74 -42.42 13.35
CA PHE A 19 -13.36 -42.00 12.00
C PHE A 19 -13.03 -43.25 11.16
N ALA A 20 -13.47 -43.26 9.89
CA ALA A 20 -13.24 -44.40 9.02
C ALA A 20 -12.93 -43.96 7.58
N GLY A 21 -12.17 -44.78 6.85
CA GLY A 21 -11.85 -44.56 5.44
C GLY A 21 -10.73 -43.56 5.20
N ALA A 22 -10.78 -42.85 4.06
CA ALA A 22 -9.79 -41.87 3.69
C ALA A 22 -10.09 -40.51 4.35
N LEU A 23 -9.20 -40.11 5.25
CA LEU A 23 -9.30 -38.80 5.94
C LEU A 23 -8.31 -37.80 5.33
N THR A 24 -8.65 -37.37 4.11
CA THR A 24 -7.92 -36.34 3.34
C THR A 24 -8.32 -34.94 3.75
N ALA A 25 -7.58 -33.91 3.30
CA ALA A 25 -7.89 -32.49 3.57
C ALA A 25 -9.32 -32.11 3.19
N GLU A 26 -9.84 -32.65 2.08
CA GLU A 26 -11.22 -32.40 1.64
C GLU A 26 -12.25 -33.05 2.58
N ALA A 27 -12.03 -34.34 2.95
CA ALA A 27 -12.89 -35.03 3.92
C ALA A 27 -12.80 -34.39 5.30
N ALA A 28 -11.62 -33.96 5.72
CA ALA A 28 -11.40 -33.26 6.98
C ALA A 28 -12.09 -31.90 7.00
N ALA A 29 -12.05 -31.11 5.91
CA ALA A 29 -12.75 -29.84 5.80
C ALA A 29 -14.26 -30.01 5.94
N ALA A 30 -14.85 -31.01 5.30
CA ALA A 30 -16.28 -31.31 5.41
C ALA A 30 -16.67 -31.75 6.83
N ALA A 31 -15.81 -32.51 7.51
CA ALA A 31 -16.05 -33.04 8.84
C ALA A 31 -15.72 -32.06 9.98
N TRP A 32 -14.97 -31.00 9.73
CA TRP A 32 -14.36 -30.14 10.74
C TRP A 32 -15.38 -29.59 11.75
N LEU A 33 -16.32 -28.80 11.28
CA LEU A 33 -17.34 -28.18 12.13
C LEU A 33 -18.28 -29.20 12.78
N PRO A 34 -18.80 -30.23 12.03
CA PRO A 34 -19.64 -31.26 12.64
C PRO A 34 -18.90 -32.05 13.73
N ALA A 35 -17.64 -32.46 13.50
CA ALA A 35 -16.88 -33.21 14.49
C ALA A 35 -16.54 -32.38 15.73
N GLN A 36 -16.21 -31.08 15.56
CA GLN A 36 -16.00 -30.18 16.69
C GLN A 36 -17.25 -30.02 17.54
N LYS A 37 -18.42 -29.82 16.91
CA LYS A 37 -19.70 -29.71 17.63
C LYS A 37 -20.04 -31.00 18.36
N ALA A 38 -19.79 -32.16 17.75
CA ALA A 38 -20.01 -33.46 18.39
C ALA A 38 -19.07 -33.64 19.61
N ALA A 39 -17.79 -33.30 19.46
CA ALA A 39 -16.81 -33.35 20.56
C ALA A 39 -17.18 -32.40 21.73
N GLN A 40 -17.63 -31.18 21.42
CA GLN A 40 -18.05 -30.22 22.43
C GLN A 40 -19.34 -30.62 23.16
N ALA A 41 -20.22 -31.36 22.51
CA ALA A 41 -21.45 -31.88 23.12
C ALA A 41 -21.18 -33.04 24.10
N MET A 42 -20.01 -33.67 24.04
CA MET A 42 -19.61 -34.75 24.92
C MET A 42 -19.19 -34.19 26.28
N ARG A 43 -19.96 -34.52 27.31
CA ARG A 43 -19.64 -34.11 28.70
C ARG A 43 -18.67 -35.12 29.33
N GLY A 44 -17.37 -34.83 29.30
CA GLY A 44 -16.34 -35.69 29.90
C GLY A 44 -15.37 -36.33 28.88
N PRO A 45 -14.47 -37.22 29.34
CA PRO A 45 -13.51 -37.89 28.48
C PRO A 45 -14.20 -38.82 27.46
N TYR A 46 -13.78 -38.78 26.21
CA TYR A 46 -14.35 -39.58 25.12
C TYR A 46 -13.27 -40.37 24.38
N ILE A 47 -13.68 -41.43 23.70
CA ILE A 47 -12.78 -42.26 22.87
C ILE A 47 -12.74 -41.65 21.47
N LEU A 48 -11.52 -41.28 21.02
CA LEU A 48 -11.26 -40.88 19.63
C LEU A 48 -10.74 -42.11 18.88
N ASP A 49 -11.61 -42.77 18.13
CA ASP A 49 -11.31 -44.00 17.43
C ASP A 49 -10.98 -43.75 15.95
N ALA A 50 -9.71 -43.79 15.61
CA ALA A 50 -9.18 -43.69 14.25
C ALA A 50 -8.72 -45.07 13.69
N SER A 51 -9.05 -46.16 14.34
CA SER A 51 -8.58 -47.52 13.95
C SER A 51 -8.96 -47.91 12.52
N ALA A 52 -10.08 -47.43 12.00
CA ALA A 52 -10.59 -47.70 10.67
C ALA A 52 -10.16 -46.67 9.61
N VAL A 53 -9.25 -45.75 9.92
CA VAL A 53 -8.70 -44.78 8.96
C VAL A 53 -7.66 -45.48 8.07
N THR A 54 -7.90 -45.50 6.76
CA THR A 54 -7.04 -46.16 5.77
C THR A 54 -5.98 -45.24 5.18
N THR A 55 -6.31 -43.96 4.97
CA THR A 55 -5.36 -42.94 4.51
C THR A 55 -5.52 -41.68 5.36
N LEU A 56 -4.40 -41.01 5.66
CA LEU A 56 -4.36 -39.82 6.49
C LEU A 56 -3.35 -38.84 5.91
N ASP A 57 -3.80 -37.64 5.61
CA ASP A 57 -2.96 -36.52 5.23
C ASP A 57 -2.81 -35.48 6.38
N SER A 58 -2.12 -34.37 6.13
CA SER A 58 -1.92 -33.33 7.12
C SER A 58 -3.24 -32.67 7.58
N GLY A 59 -4.24 -32.54 6.69
CA GLY A 59 -5.56 -32.00 7.00
C GLY A 59 -6.35 -32.91 7.94
N GLY A 60 -6.36 -34.22 7.64
CA GLY A 60 -6.97 -35.24 8.49
C GLY A 60 -6.29 -35.35 9.85
N ALA A 61 -4.95 -35.30 9.89
CA ALA A 61 -4.19 -35.33 11.12
C ALA A 61 -4.47 -34.08 12.00
N ALA A 62 -4.59 -32.90 11.36
CA ALA A 62 -4.96 -31.66 12.03
C ALA A 62 -6.37 -31.72 12.63
N LEU A 63 -7.35 -32.28 11.92
CA LEU A 63 -8.71 -32.49 12.42
C LEU A 63 -8.68 -33.34 13.68
N LEU A 64 -8.09 -34.53 13.61
CA LEU A 64 -8.04 -35.46 14.75
C LEU A 64 -7.33 -34.87 15.98
N ALA A 65 -6.20 -34.18 15.74
CA ALA A 65 -5.43 -33.54 16.82
C ALA A 65 -6.14 -32.32 17.40
N GLY A 66 -6.84 -31.53 16.55
CA GLY A 66 -7.52 -30.27 16.91
C GLY A 66 -8.87 -30.43 17.60
N LEU A 67 -9.44 -31.64 17.72
CA LEU A 67 -10.69 -31.86 18.41
C LEU A 67 -10.56 -31.48 19.91
N PRO A 68 -11.53 -30.74 20.48
CA PRO A 68 -11.48 -30.31 21.87
C PRO A 68 -11.82 -31.46 22.85
N GLY A 69 -11.41 -31.30 24.10
CA GLY A 69 -11.74 -32.22 25.20
C GLY A 69 -10.64 -33.22 25.52
N ASP A 70 -10.86 -33.92 26.65
CA ASP A 70 -9.97 -35.02 27.09
C ASP A 70 -10.33 -36.29 26.31
N LYS A 71 -9.36 -36.81 25.53
CA LYS A 71 -9.60 -37.89 24.55
C LYS A 71 -8.64 -39.05 24.73
N GLU A 72 -9.20 -40.25 24.80
CA GLU A 72 -8.47 -41.47 24.75
C GLU A 72 -8.30 -41.92 23.28
N TRP A 73 -7.04 -42.02 22.84
CA TRP A 73 -6.73 -42.32 21.44
C TRP A 73 -6.74 -43.80 21.12
N ARG A 74 -7.50 -44.20 20.08
CA ARG A 74 -7.30 -45.45 19.37
C ARG A 74 -6.68 -45.14 18.02
N GLU A 75 -5.39 -45.49 17.88
CA GLU A 75 -4.58 -45.19 16.72
C GLU A 75 -4.99 -46.02 15.50
N PRO A 76 -4.70 -45.53 14.25
CA PRO A 76 -4.91 -46.29 13.04
C PRO A 76 -4.16 -47.65 13.08
N VAL A 77 -4.82 -48.70 12.57
CA VAL A 77 -4.20 -50.03 12.47
C VAL A 77 -3.17 -50.05 11.35
N ALA A 78 -3.42 -49.35 10.25
CA ALA A 78 -2.50 -49.26 9.12
C ALA A 78 -1.26 -48.40 9.47
N GLU A 79 -0.07 -48.84 9.04
CA GLU A 79 1.20 -48.23 9.40
C GLU A 79 1.40 -46.82 8.83
N ALA A 80 0.96 -46.59 7.58
CA ALA A 80 1.10 -45.31 6.90
C ALA A 80 0.32 -44.17 7.61
N PRO A 81 -1.00 -44.25 7.91
CA PRO A 81 -1.71 -43.24 8.67
C PRO A 81 -1.23 -43.14 10.12
N ARG A 82 -0.80 -44.22 10.74
CA ARG A 82 -0.24 -44.20 12.09
C ARG A 82 1.05 -43.37 12.16
N SER A 83 1.99 -43.60 11.24
CA SER A 83 3.24 -42.84 11.15
C SER A 83 3.02 -41.39 10.80
N ALA A 84 2.03 -41.06 9.96
CA ALA A 84 1.64 -39.70 9.62
C ALA A 84 1.08 -38.98 10.86
N LEU A 85 0.20 -39.61 11.62
CA LEU A 85 -0.36 -39.06 12.87
C LEU A 85 0.72 -38.83 13.92
N ALA A 86 1.64 -39.77 14.09
CA ALA A 86 2.75 -39.65 15.03
C ALA A 86 3.66 -38.46 14.69
N ARG A 87 4.04 -38.30 13.43
CA ARG A 87 4.85 -37.16 12.96
C ARG A 87 4.14 -35.84 13.20
N PHE A 88 2.83 -35.77 12.92
CA PHE A 88 2.04 -34.56 13.14
C PHE A 88 1.94 -34.19 14.62
N ARG A 89 1.72 -35.19 15.50
CA ARG A 89 1.67 -34.98 16.98
C ARG A 89 3.02 -34.53 17.53
N THR A 90 4.12 -35.08 17.05
CA THR A 90 5.48 -34.68 17.44
C THR A 90 5.73 -33.23 17.01
N GLY A 91 5.33 -32.86 15.78
CA GLY A 91 5.41 -31.48 15.27
C GLY A 91 4.57 -30.50 16.11
N LEU A 92 3.36 -30.87 16.51
CA LEU A 92 2.50 -30.04 17.39
C LEU A 92 3.10 -29.86 18.79
N GLY A 93 3.82 -30.84 19.31
CA GLY A 93 4.50 -30.73 20.62
C GLY A 93 5.61 -29.66 20.63
N HIS A 94 6.17 -29.33 19.46
CA HIS A 94 7.15 -28.27 19.28
C HIS A 94 6.52 -26.90 18.96
N LEU A 95 5.24 -26.85 18.58
CA LEU A 95 4.51 -25.60 18.44
C LEU A 95 4.21 -25.09 19.85
N ALA A 96 5.01 -24.15 20.33
CA ALA A 96 4.69 -23.41 21.54
C ALA A 96 3.23 -22.94 21.42
N ARG A 97 2.42 -23.26 22.43
CA ARG A 97 1.03 -22.80 22.52
C ARG A 97 1.06 -21.29 22.38
N VAL A 98 0.64 -20.77 21.21
CA VAL A 98 0.54 -19.33 21.01
C VAL A 98 -0.56 -18.85 21.96
N VAL A 99 -0.15 -18.50 23.17
CA VAL A 99 -1.04 -17.81 24.10
C VAL A 99 -1.26 -16.43 23.50
N PRO A 100 -2.50 -16.08 23.12
CA PRO A 100 -2.75 -14.75 22.61
C PRO A 100 -2.25 -13.74 23.63
N PRO A 101 -1.50 -12.70 23.22
CA PRO A 101 -0.99 -11.70 24.13
C PRO A 101 -2.18 -11.10 24.90
N ARG A 102 -2.06 -11.02 26.22
CA ARG A 102 -3.08 -10.39 27.05
C ARG A 102 -3.28 -8.95 26.56
N PRO A 103 -4.54 -8.48 26.42
CA PRO A 103 -4.80 -7.09 26.03
C PRO A 103 -4.08 -6.17 27.02
N LEU A 104 -3.27 -5.26 26.48
CA LEU A 104 -2.56 -4.28 27.29
C LEU A 104 -3.56 -3.34 27.99
N PRO A 105 -3.29 -2.91 29.22
CA PRO A 105 -4.07 -1.85 29.87
C PRO A 105 -4.13 -0.60 28.98
N PRO A 106 -5.19 0.22 29.01
CA PRO A 106 -5.38 1.34 28.08
C PRO A 106 -4.19 2.33 28.09
N LEU A 107 -3.57 2.57 29.23
CA LEU A 107 -2.39 3.42 29.34
C LEU A 107 -1.15 2.78 28.69
N ALA A 108 -0.96 1.48 28.86
CA ALA A 108 0.13 0.74 28.23
C ALA A 108 -0.07 0.60 26.71
N SER A 109 -1.32 0.49 26.23
CA SER A 109 -1.61 0.49 24.79
C SER A 109 -1.31 1.84 24.14
N LEU A 110 -1.59 2.95 24.82
CA LEU A 110 -1.21 4.29 24.36
C LEU A 110 0.31 4.45 24.30
N GLY A 111 1.03 3.98 25.33
CA GLY A 111 2.50 3.98 25.34
C GLY A 111 3.10 3.12 24.21
N ALA A 112 2.58 1.92 24.00
CA ALA A 112 3.01 1.05 22.91
C ALA A 112 2.73 1.67 21.53
N TRP A 113 1.59 2.34 21.36
CA TRP A 113 1.28 3.09 20.13
C TRP A 113 2.27 4.25 19.90
N ALA A 114 2.55 5.05 20.93
CA ALA A 114 3.49 6.17 20.81
C ALA A 114 4.92 5.71 20.51
N LEU A 115 5.38 4.63 21.16
CA LEU A 115 6.69 4.03 20.86
C LEU A 115 6.74 3.44 19.45
N GLY A 116 5.66 2.78 19.02
CA GLY A 116 5.55 2.28 17.65
C GLY A 116 5.57 3.39 16.59
N LEU A 117 4.97 4.55 16.87
CA LEU A 117 5.06 5.71 16.00
C LEU A 117 6.49 6.26 15.92
N GLY A 118 7.17 6.34 17.06
CA GLY A 118 8.59 6.75 17.13
C GLY A 118 9.51 5.80 16.35
N GLN A 119 9.31 4.49 16.48
CA GLN A 119 10.08 3.49 15.71
C GLN A 119 9.86 3.64 14.20
N ARG A 120 8.61 3.76 13.75
CA ARG A 120 8.29 3.99 12.33
C ARG A 120 8.91 5.27 11.77
N PHE A 121 8.96 6.32 12.60
CA PHE A 121 9.64 7.57 12.22
C PHE A 121 11.14 7.37 12.07
N LEU A 122 11.79 6.70 13.04
CA LEU A 122 13.23 6.40 12.98
C LEU A 122 13.60 5.50 11.81
N GLU A 123 12.81 4.46 11.54
CA GLU A 123 12.98 3.62 10.34
C GLU A 123 12.84 4.43 9.05
N GLY A 124 11.88 5.37 9.01
CA GLY A 124 11.74 6.29 7.89
C GLY A 124 12.96 7.20 7.74
N ALA A 125 13.42 7.82 8.81
CA ALA A 125 14.59 8.67 8.78
C ALA A 125 15.86 7.89 8.38
N GLY A 126 16.00 6.65 8.85
CA GLY A 126 17.08 5.73 8.44
C GLY A 126 17.06 5.46 6.94
N PHE A 127 15.92 5.06 6.40
CA PHE A 127 15.76 4.80 4.96
C PHE A 127 16.01 6.06 4.11
N LEU A 128 15.62 7.25 4.59
CA LEU A 128 15.95 8.52 3.93
C LEU A 128 17.46 8.76 3.94
N GLY A 129 18.12 8.52 5.08
CA GLY A 129 19.58 8.63 5.19
C GLY A 129 20.30 7.70 4.22
N GLU A 130 19.89 6.44 4.13
CA GLU A 130 20.42 5.48 3.17
C GLU A 130 20.20 5.93 1.72
N THR A 131 19.03 6.46 1.38
CA THR A 131 18.71 6.97 0.04
C THR A 131 19.61 8.15 -0.32
N VAL A 132 19.80 9.12 0.60
CA VAL A 132 20.67 10.29 0.40
C VAL A 132 22.13 9.85 0.31
N GLN A 133 22.58 8.91 1.13
CA GLN A 133 23.93 8.39 1.09
C GLN A 133 24.19 7.64 -0.22
N ALA A 134 23.24 6.83 -0.69
CA ALA A 134 23.34 6.16 -1.99
C ALA A 134 23.43 7.17 -3.13
N LEU A 135 22.60 8.22 -3.10
CA LEU A 135 22.64 9.31 -4.07
C LEU A 135 24.00 10.04 -4.04
N ALA A 136 24.53 10.34 -2.85
CA ALA A 136 25.82 11.00 -2.71
C ALA A 136 27.00 10.14 -3.23
N ARG A 137 26.93 8.82 -3.05
CA ARG A 137 27.94 7.88 -3.60
C ARG A 137 27.87 7.75 -5.13
N LEU A 138 26.71 7.98 -5.73
CA LEU A 138 26.53 7.96 -7.18
C LEU A 138 26.93 9.28 -7.88
N ALA A 139 27.12 10.36 -7.11
CA ALA A 139 27.39 11.69 -7.64
C ALA A 139 28.73 11.87 -8.37
N PRO A 140 29.86 11.26 -7.99
CA PRO A 140 31.12 11.28 -8.76
C PRO A 140 31.60 9.86 -9.11
N PRO A 141 31.83 9.53 -10.39
CA PRO A 141 31.63 10.25 -11.64
C PRO A 141 30.23 10.02 -12.25
N PRO A 142 29.73 10.92 -13.14
CA PRO A 142 28.33 10.95 -13.61
C PRO A 142 27.85 9.71 -14.38
N TRP A 143 28.72 8.82 -14.82
CA TRP A 143 28.37 7.55 -15.47
C TRP A 143 27.93 6.45 -14.50
N ALA A 144 28.12 6.62 -13.20
CA ALA A 144 27.56 5.71 -12.20
C ALA A 144 26.03 5.85 -12.08
N ILE A 145 25.47 7.01 -12.44
CA ILE A 145 24.02 7.22 -12.52
C ILE A 145 23.51 6.54 -13.80
N ARG A 146 22.70 5.53 -13.64
CA ARG A 146 22.06 4.81 -14.75
C ARG A 146 21.01 5.69 -15.43
N GLY A 147 21.43 6.65 -16.24
CA GLY A 147 20.54 7.58 -16.93
C GLY A 147 19.44 6.89 -17.72
N ARG A 148 19.75 5.72 -18.31
CA ARG A 148 18.77 4.90 -19.04
C ARG A 148 17.65 4.38 -18.14
N GLU A 149 17.94 3.99 -16.90
CA GLU A 149 16.92 3.53 -15.96
C GLU A 149 16.08 4.70 -15.44
N ILE A 150 16.71 5.86 -15.19
CA ILE A 150 15.95 7.08 -14.83
C ILE A 150 15.01 7.47 -15.97
N LEU A 151 15.48 7.46 -17.23
CA LEU A 151 14.66 7.75 -18.39
C LEU A 151 13.49 6.76 -18.55
N ARG A 152 13.74 5.48 -18.31
CA ARG A 152 12.70 4.45 -18.33
C ARG A 152 11.62 4.72 -17.28
N HIS A 153 12.01 4.94 -16.03
CA HIS A 153 11.06 5.24 -14.95
C HIS A 153 10.34 6.59 -15.16
N LEU A 154 11.01 7.57 -15.78
CA LEU A 154 10.43 8.85 -16.12
C LEU A 154 9.37 8.70 -17.22
N ASP A 155 9.65 7.89 -18.24
CA ASP A 155 8.68 7.57 -19.28
C ASP A 155 7.47 6.81 -18.71
N GLU A 156 7.70 5.75 -17.93
CA GLU A 156 6.62 4.97 -17.31
C GLU A 156 5.75 5.80 -16.35
N ALA A 157 6.36 6.68 -15.57
CA ALA A 157 5.62 7.55 -14.64
C ALA A 157 4.89 8.69 -15.35
N GLY A 158 5.55 9.30 -16.37
CA GLY A 158 5.04 10.47 -17.09
C GLY A 158 3.95 10.11 -18.08
N THR A 159 4.27 9.27 -19.07
CA THR A 159 3.35 8.97 -20.18
C THR A 159 2.03 8.40 -19.72
N ARG A 160 2.09 7.54 -18.75
CA ARG A 160 0.87 6.88 -18.22
C ARG A 160 0.04 7.79 -17.30
N ALA A 161 0.61 8.80 -16.64
CA ALA A 161 -0.11 9.77 -15.81
C ALA A 161 -0.64 10.96 -16.63
N PHE A 162 -0.03 11.23 -17.77
CA PHE A 162 -0.33 12.38 -18.62
C PHE A 162 -1.82 12.54 -18.99
N PRO A 163 -2.51 11.51 -19.52
CA PRO A 163 -3.92 11.66 -19.92
C PRO A 163 -4.83 12.04 -18.75
N LEU A 164 -4.54 11.48 -17.56
CA LEU A 164 -5.30 11.76 -16.36
C LEU A 164 -5.04 13.19 -15.85
N CYS A 165 -3.79 13.67 -15.91
CA CYS A 165 -3.45 15.05 -15.57
C CYS A 165 -4.12 16.05 -16.52
N VAL A 166 -4.17 15.76 -17.82
CA VAL A 166 -4.88 16.60 -18.81
C VAL A 166 -6.37 16.68 -18.47
N LEU A 167 -7.01 15.52 -18.27
CA LEU A 167 -8.43 15.45 -17.98
C LEU A 167 -8.77 16.21 -16.68
N LEU A 168 -8.06 15.89 -15.60
CA LEU A 168 -8.29 16.52 -14.29
C LEU A 168 -7.98 18.03 -14.34
N GLY A 169 -6.91 18.43 -15.04
CA GLY A 169 -6.58 19.84 -15.22
C GLY A 169 -7.74 20.61 -15.85
N VAL A 170 -8.23 20.16 -17.00
CA VAL A 170 -9.38 20.81 -17.68
C VAL A 170 -10.59 20.88 -16.76
N LEU A 171 -10.96 19.75 -16.13
CA LEU A 171 -12.14 19.69 -15.28
C LEU A 171 -12.04 20.64 -14.07
N ILE A 172 -10.89 20.66 -13.38
CA ILE A 172 -10.71 21.53 -12.22
C ILE A 172 -10.72 23.00 -12.61
N GLY A 173 -10.13 23.36 -13.77
CA GLY A 173 -10.18 24.71 -14.30
C GLY A 173 -11.61 25.16 -14.59
N VAL A 174 -12.42 24.29 -15.21
CA VAL A 174 -13.86 24.53 -15.44
C VAL A 174 -14.62 24.71 -14.12
N ILE A 175 -14.43 23.78 -13.18
CA ILE A 175 -15.12 23.79 -11.89
C ILE A 175 -14.79 25.07 -11.11
N LEU A 176 -13.51 25.41 -10.99
CA LEU A 176 -13.08 26.60 -10.25
C LEU A 176 -13.60 27.90 -10.88
N ALA A 177 -13.60 27.98 -12.22
CA ALA A 177 -14.11 29.16 -12.90
C ALA A 177 -15.62 29.32 -12.66
N PHE A 178 -16.42 28.27 -12.79
CA PHE A 178 -17.85 28.34 -12.49
C PHE A 178 -18.10 28.65 -11.02
N GLN A 179 -17.42 27.99 -10.10
CA GLN A 179 -17.60 28.20 -8.67
C GLN A 179 -17.21 29.61 -8.26
N SER A 180 -16.15 30.18 -8.84
CA SER A 180 -15.75 31.55 -8.60
C SER A 180 -16.69 32.56 -9.25
N SER A 181 -17.36 32.21 -10.36
CA SER A 181 -18.26 33.10 -11.07
C SER A 181 -19.50 33.48 -10.25
N ILE A 182 -20.02 32.56 -9.42
CA ILE A 182 -21.23 32.78 -8.61
C ILE A 182 -21.08 33.98 -7.66
N PRO A 183 -20.09 34.02 -6.75
CA PRO A 183 -19.91 35.18 -5.88
C PRO A 183 -19.41 36.41 -6.63
N MET A 184 -18.52 36.27 -7.60
CA MET A 184 -17.95 37.41 -8.32
C MET A 184 -18.99 38.16 -9.14
N ARG A 185 -20.01 37.49 -9.67
CA ARG A 185 -21.10 38.09 -10.43
C ARG A 185 -21.95 39.04 -9.58
N GLN A 186 -22.12 38.74 -8.29
CA GLN A 186 -22.87 39.61 -7.38
C GLN A 186 -22.23 41.00 -7.21
N PHE A 187 -20.92 41.08 -7.42
CA PHE A 187 -20.13 42.28 -7.30
C PHE A 187 -19.72 42.90 -8.64
N GLY A 188 -20.12 42.29 -9.78
CA GLY A 188 -19.65 42.70 -11.10
C GLY A 188 -18.14 42.53 -11.30
N ALA A 189 -17.55 41.57 -10.57
CA ALA A 189 -16.09 41.40 -10.47
C ALA A 189 -15.59 40.15 -11.23
N GLU A 190 -16.38 39.61 -12.17
CA GLU A 190 -16.03 38.38 -12.92
C GLU A 190 -14.72 38.47 -13.69
N ILE A 191 -14.31 39.69 -14.08
CA ILE A 191 -13.04 39.92 -14.77
C ILE A 191 -11.81 39.47 -13.96
N PHE A 192 -11.93 39.33 -12.65
CA PHE A 192 -10.84 38.85 -11.76
C PHE A 192 -10.79 37.35 -11.57
N ILE A 193 -11.74 36.59 -12.13
CA ILE A 193 -11.74 35.12 -12.06
C ILE A 193 -10.44 34.51 -12.60
N PRO A 194 -9.90 34.92 -13.77
CA PRO A 194 -8.65 34.40 -14.29
C PRO A 194 -7.47 34.57 -13.35
N GLN A 195 -7.38 35.73 -12.67
CA GLN A 195 -6.36 35.99 -11.66
C GLN A 195 -6.46 34.96 -10.51
N LEU A 196 -7.64 34.85 -9.92
CA LEU A 196 -7.89 34.02 -8.73
C LEU A 196 -7.66 32.52 -9.03
N VAL A 197 -8.24 32.03 -10.11
CA VAL A 197 -8.10 30.66 -10.55
C VAL A 197 -6.66 30.36 -11.02
N GLY A 198 -6.06 31.29 -11.75
CA GLY A 198 -4.69 31.16 -12.24
C GLY A 198 -3.67 31.02 -11.11
N ILE A 199 -3.73 31.89 -10.10
CA ILE A 199 -2.86 31.81 -8.92
C ILE A 199 -3.10 30.52 -8.15
N SER A 200 -4.38 30.14 -7.91
CA SER A 200 -4.73 28.92 -7.20
C SER A 200 -4.22 27.67 -7.90
N LEU A 201 -4.37 27.59 -9.23
CA LEU A 201 -3.86 26.47 -10.02
C LEU A 201 -2.33 26.40 -10.00
N THR A 202 -1.66 27.53 -10.14
CA THR A 202 -0.20 27.58 -10.30
C THR A 202 0.52 27.28 -8.97
N ARG A 203 0.04 27.86 -7.87
CA ARG A 203 0.72 27.77 -6.57
C ARG A 203 0.32 26.55 -5.77
N GLU A 204 -0.94 26.11 -5.88
CA GLU A 204 -1.48 25.08 -4.97
C GLU A 204 -2.04 23.87 -5.71
N LEU A 205 -3.14 24.05 -6.45
CA LEU A 205 -3.94 22.93 -6.93
C LEU A 205 -3.27 22.12 -8.04
N GLY A 206 -2.49 22.76 -8.93
CA GLY A 206 -1.75 22.06 -9.97
C GLY A 206 -0.76 21.06 -9.39
N PRO A 207 0.20 21.47 -8.56
CA PRO A 207 1.13 20.59 -7.88
C PRO A 207 0.44 19.54 -7.01
N LEU A 208 -0.56 19.94 -6.21
CA LEU A 208 -1.25 19.04 -5.27
C LEU A 208 -1.99 17.92 -6.00
N LEU A 209 -2.82 18.27 -7.00
CA LEU A 209 -3.61 17.28 -7.73
C LEU A 209 -2.74 16.36 -8.61
N ALA A 210 -1.71 16.91 -9.26
CA ALA A 210 -0.74 16.11 -9.99
C ALA A 210 -0.03 15.12 -9.03
N GLY A 211 0.28 15.54 -7.80
CA GLY A 211 0.85 14.69 -6.76
C GLY A 211 -0.10 13.57 -6.33
N ILE A 212 -1.39 13.85 -6.17
CA ILE A 212 -2.37 12.81 -5.86
C ILE A 212 -2.43 11.76 -6.98
N VAL A 213 -2.39 12.18 -8.25
CA VAL A 213 -2.34 11.27 -9.39
C VAL A 213 -1.07 10.41 -9.36
N LEU A 214 0.09 11.05 -9.11
CA LEU A 214 1.37 10.34 -9.04
C LEU A 214 1.40 9.37 -7.85
N ALA A 215 0.90 9.74 -6.68
CA ALA A 215 0.81 8.88 -5.50
C ALA A 215 -0.08 7.66 -5.76
N GLY A 216 -1.27 7.87 -6.31
CA GLY A 216 -2.22 6.80 -6.59
C GLY A 216 -1.71 5.78 -7.61
N ARG A 217 -0.92 6.23 -8.58
CA ARG A 217 -0.49 5.41 -9.70
C ARG A 217 0.97 4.98 -9.61
N THR A 218 1.89 5.93 -9.50
CA THR A 218 3.33 5.65 -9.59
C THR A 218 3.89 5.10 -8.27
N ALA A 219 3.51 5.68 -7.11
CA ALA A 219 3.96 5.13 -5.83
C ALA A 219 3.42 3.71 -5.59
N SER A 220 2.15 3.46 -5.95
CA SER A 220 1.58 2.11 -5.85
C SER A 220 2.27 1.11 -6.79
N ALA A 221 2.62 1.53 -8.01
CA ALA A 221 3.35 0.69 -8.96
C ALA A 221 4.77 0.38 -8.45
N TYR A 222 5.50 1.38 -7.94
CA TYR A 222 6.82 1.16 -7.33
C TYR A 222 6.75 0.23 -6.13
N ALA A 223 5.74 0.39 -5.27
CA ALA A 223 5.55 -0.48 -4.12
C ALA A 223 5.20 -1.92 -4.52
N ALA A 224 4.37 -2.10 -5.54
CA ALA A 224 4.01 -3.42 -6.06
C ALA A 224 5.21 -4.11 -6.72
N GLU A 225 5.97 -3.40 -7.55
CA GLU A 225 7.15 -3.93 -8.24
C GLU A 225 8.23 -4.34 -7.24
N LEU A 226 8.65 -3.43 -6.35
CA LEU A 226 9.68 -3.72 -5.33
C LEU A 226 9.19 -4.75 -4.31
N GLY A 227 7.90 -4.74 -3.97
CA GLY A 227 7.29 -5.74 -3.11
C GLY A 227 7.31 -7.13 -3.74
N THR A 228 7.08 -7.25 -5.05
CA THR A 228 7.20 -8.51 -5.78
C THR A 228 8.66 -8.99 -5.80
N MET A 229 9.62 -8.11 -6.08
CA MET A 229 11.05 -8.44 -6.02
C MET A 229 11.48 -8.89 -4.62
N ARG A 230 10.89 -8.30 -3.57
CA ARG A 230 11.15 -8.71 -2.19
C ARG A 230 10.58 -10.10 -1.87
N VAL A 231 9.35 -10.37 -2.31
CA VAL A 231 8.70 -11.70 -2.13
C VAL A 231 9.43 -12.79 -2.88
N ASN A 232 9.98 -12.49 -4.06
CA ASN A 232 10.77 -13.41 -4.89
C ASN A 232 12.24 -13.51 -4.47
N GLU A 233 12.65 -12.85 -3.38
CA GLU A 233 14.03 -12.81 -2.89
C GLU A 233 15.04 -12.20 -3.88
N GLU A 234 14.56 -11.47 -4.91
CA GLU A 234 15.41 -10.83 -5.92
C GLU A 234 16.27 -9.70 -5.31
N VAL A 235 15.73 -8.98 -4.31
CA VAL A 235 16.48 -7.94 -3.57
C VAL A 235 17.64 -8.56 -2.79
N ASP A 236 17.41 -9.73 -2.18
CA ASP A 236 18.44 -10.46 -1.43
C ASP A 236 19.51 -11.03 -2.39
N ALA A 237 19.09 -11.47 -3.59
CA ALA A 237 20.02 -11.89 -4.65
C ALA A 237 20.92 -10.75 -5.12
N LEU A 238 20.40 -9.52 -5.30
CA LEU A 238 21.22 -8.34 -5.61
C LEU A 238 22.27 -8.09 -4.52
N THR A 239 21.87 -8.18 -3.27
CA THR A 239 22.79 -7.98 -2.13
C THR A 239 23.89 -9.03 -2.09
N THR A 240 23.58 -10.31 -2.36
CA THR A 240 24.59 -11.38 -2.42
C THR A 240 25.57 -11.21 -3.59
N MET A 241 25.15 -10.57 -4.68
CA MET A 241 26.02 -10.18 -5.79
C MET A 241 26.88 -8.93 -5.51
N GLY A 242 26.78 -8.35 -4.31
CA GLY A 242 27.51 -7.13 -3.94
C GLY A 242 26.94 -5.85 -4.52
N LEU A 243 25.70 -5.87 -5.02
CA LEU A 243 25.00 -4.70 -5.55
C LEU A 243 24.17 -4.05 -4.44
N ASP A 244 24.30 -2.73 -4.30
CA ASP A 244 23.52 -1.96 -3.33
C ASP A 244 22.08 -1.74 -3.85
N PRO A 245 21.03 -2.36 -3.25
CA PRO A 245 19.65 -2.20 -3.67
C PRO A 245 19.17 -0.74 -3.64
N MET A 246 19.71 0.07 -2.70
CA MET A 246 19.34 1.48 -2.62
C MET A 246 19.80 2.25 -3.85
N ALA A 247 21.04 2.06 -4.27
CA ALA A 247 21.61 2.69 -5.44
C ALA A 247 20.97 2.20 -6.76
N TRP A 248 20.61 0.90 -6.81
CA TRP A 248 20.14 0.27 -8.04
C TRP A 248 18.63 0.38 -8.24
N LEU A 249 17.84 0.28 -7.18
CA LEU A 249 16.39 0.22 -7.26
C LEU A 249 15.73 1.52 -6.80
N VAL A 250 16.18 2.12 -5.69
CA VAL A 250 15.50 3.25 -5.06
C VAL A 250 15.86 4.57 -5.73
N VAL A 251 17.15 4.88 -5.83
CA VAL A 251 17.62 6.19 -6.32
C VAL A 251 17.07 6.53 -7.71
N PRO A 252 17.12 5.65 -8.74
CA PRO A 252 16.58 5.97 -10.05
C PRO A 252 15.09 6.28 -10.05
N ARG A 253 14.30 5.55 -9.25
CA ARG A 253 12.85 5.74 -9.12
C ARG A 253 12.49 7.05 -8.43
N VAL A 254 13.18 7.36 -7.33
CA VAL A 254 12.97 8.62 -6.57
C VAL A 254 13.33 9.83 -7.43
N LEU A 255 14.47 9.79 -8.14
CA LEU A 255 14.88 10.87 -9.04
C LEU A 255 13.89 11.03 -10.22
N ALA A 256 13.45 9.93 -10.82
CA ALA A 256 12.48 9.96 -11.91
C ALA A 256 11.15 10.58 -11.44
N ALA A 257 10.65 10.21 -10.26
CA ALA A 257 9.44 10.79 -9.69
C ALA A 257 9.60 12.29 -9.41
N GLY A 258 10.76 12.70 -8.87
CA GLY A 258 11.08 14.11 -8.62
C GLY A 258 11.17 14.96 -9.89
N LEU A 259 11.68 14.40 -10.98
CA LEU A 259 11.82 15.08 -12.28
C LEU A 259 10.52 15.12 -13.08
N VAL A 260 9.70 14.06 -13.02
CA VAL A 260 8.45 13.99 -13.77
C VAL A 260 7.36 14.86 -13.17
N MET A 261 7.38 15.01 -11.85
CA MET A 261 6.32 15.69 -11.12
C MET A 261 6.13 17.18 -11.51
N PRO A 262 7.20 18.02 -11.65
CA PRO A 262 7.07 19.36 -12.18
C PRO A 262 6.44 19.41 -13.58
N VAL A 263 6.79 18.45 -14.45
CA VAL A 263 6.25 18.37 -15.81
C VAL A 263 4.75 18.07 -15.78
N LEU A 264 4.33 17.09 -14.99
CA LEU A 264 2.90 16.75 -14.84
C LEU A 264 2.12 17.88 -14.20
N SER A 265 2.70 18.58 -13.23
CA SER A 265 2.12 19.78 -12.62
C SER A 265 1.94 20.89 -13.65
N LEU A 266 2.95 21.15 -14.47
CA LEU A 266 2.85 22.14 -15.55
C LEU A 266 1.75 21.78 -16.55
N VAL A 267 1.65 20.53 -16.96
CA VAL A 267 0.57 20.04 -17.83
C VAL A 267 -0.79 20.31 -17.19
N MET A 268 -0.95 19.99 -15.91
CA MET A 268 -2.20 20.20 -15.18
C MET A 268 -2.55 21.69 -15.06
N ILE A 269 -1.58 22.55 -14.80
CA ILE A 269 -1.77 24.01 -14.75
C ILE A 269 -2.21 24.50 -16.14
N CYS A 270 -1.48 24.17 -17.20
CA CYS A 270 -1.80 24.62 -18.54
C CYS A 270 -3.20 24.18 -18.98
N THR A 271 -3.54 22.92 -18.77
CA THR A 271 -4.86 22.39 -19.13
C THR A 271 -5.98 22.96 -18.24
N GLY A 272 -5.69 23.25 -16.99
CA GLY A 272 -6.62 23.95 -16.09
C GLY A 272 -6.90 25.39 -16.52
N LEU A 273 -5.87 26.13 -16.97
CA LEU A 273 -6.05 27.47 -17.53
C LEU A 273 -6.87 27.42 -18.83
N VAL A 274 -6.71 26.39 -19.65
CA VAL A 274 -7.56 26.17 -20.84
C VAL A 274 -9.01 25.92 -20.40
N GLY A 275 -9.27 25.04 -19.46
CA GLY A 275 -10.61 24.79 -18.92
C GLY A 275 -11.29 26.04 -18.36
N MET A 276 -10.55 26.82 -17.58
CA MET A 276 -11.01 28.12 -17.08
C MET A 276 -11.33 29.09 -18.24
N SER A 277 -10.47 29.17 -19.25
CA SER A 277 -10.65 30.07 -20.39
C SER A 277 -11.91 29.75 -21.19
N LEU A 278 -12.28 28.48 -21.32
CA LEU A 278 -13.53 28.05 -21.94
C LEU A 278 -14.75 28.57 -21.20
N VAL A 279 -14.72 28.53 -19.87
CA VAL A 279 -15.80 29.09 -19.03
C VAL A 279 -15.87 30.59 -19.18
N MET A 280 -14.74 31.29 -19.12
CA MET A 280 -14.72 32.75 -19.29
C MET A 280 -15.27 33.18 -20.68
N ALA A 281 -14.95 32.41 -21.73
CA ALA A 281 -15.52 32.64 -23.04
C ALA A 281 -17.06 32.47 -23.05
N SER A 282 -17.59 31.48 -22.33
CA SER A 282 -19.04 31.25 -22.20
C SER A 282 -19.75 32.38 -21.41
N LEU A 283 -19.01 33.07 -20.52
CA LEU A 283 -19.48 34.23 -19.80
C LEU A 283 -19.37 35.55 -20.58
N GLY A 284 -18.87 35.51 -21.82
CA GLY A 284 -18.74 36.65 -22.70
C GLY A 284 -17.39 37.39 -22.64
N TYR A 285 -16.42 36.86 -21.95
CA TYR A 285 -15.07 37.44 -21.87
C TYR A 285 -14.15 36.82 -22.93
N PRO A 286 -13.60 37.64 -23.84
CA PRO A 286 -12.73 37.14 -24.91
C PRO A 286 -11.41 36.60 -24.34
N PRO A 287 -10.78 35.58 -25.00
CA PRO A 287 -9.53 34.97 -24.53
C PRO A 287 -8.38 35.97 -24.31
N VAL A 288 -8.37 37.08 -25.06
CA VAL A 288 -7.37 38.16 -24.89
C VAL A 288 -7.47 38.79 -23.51
N THR A 289 -8.67 39.03 -23.01
CA THR A 289 -8.89 39.60 -21.66
C THR A 289 -8.38 38.64 -20.58
N VAL A 290 -8.67 37.35 -20.73
CA VAL A 290 -8.15 36.26 -19.83
C VAL A 290 -6.63 36.28 -19.82
N LEU A 291 -6.01 36.28 -21.00
CA LEU A 291 -4.55 36.29 -21.13
C LEU A 291 -3.91 37.53 -20.50
N ASN A 292 -4.50 38.70 -20.70
CA ASN A 292 -4.00 39.95 -20.11
C ASN A 292 -4.08 39.92 -18.57
N GLN A 293 -5.17 39.42 -18.02
CA GLN A 293 -5.32 39.23 -16.56
C GLN A 293 -4.25 38.25 -16.02
N LEU A 294 -4.04 37.12 -16.68
CA LEU A 294 -3.02 36.15 -16.29
C LEU A 294 -1.61 36.78 -16.34
N ARG A 295 -1.27 37.49 -17.41
CA ARG A 295 0.04 38.17 -17.56
C ARG A 295 0.30 39.23 -16.49
N GLN A 296 -0.74 39.93 -16.08
CA GLN A 296 -0.61 40.97 -15.07
C GLN A 296 -0.36 40.45 -13.67
N TRP A 297 -0.93 39.26 -13.33
CA TRP A 297 -0.97 38.79 -11.96
C TRP A 297 -0.15 37.49 -11.72
N LEU A 298 0.11 36.72 -12.77
CA LEU A 298 0.96 35.50 -12.65
C LEU A 298 2.42 35.87 -12.91
N GLY A 299 3.23 35.84 -11.85
CA GLY A 299 4.66 36.06 -11.92
C GLY A 299 5.43 34.73 -12.17
N LEU A 300 6.66 34.87 -12.67
CA LEU A 300 7.59 33.74 -12.72
C LEU A 300 7.85 33.10 -11.34
N GLY A 301 7.79 33.91 -10.27
CA GLY A 301 7.90 33.43 -8.90
C GLY A 301 6.82 32.43 -8.53
N ASP A 302 5.56 32.70 -8.91
CA ASP A 302 4.44 31.78 -8.64
C ASP A 302 4.64 30.44 -9.34
N LEU A 303 5.06 30.47 -10.60
CA LEU A 303 5.31 29.26 -11.38
C LEU A 303 6.50 28.46 -10.81
N LEU A 304 7.63 29.13 -10.53
CA LEU A 304 8.81 28.47 -9.98
C LEU A 304 8.54 27.93 -8.57
N GLY A 305 7.78 28.68 -7.75
CA GLY A 305 7.34 28.23 -6.45
C GLY A 305 6.50 26.96 -6.55
N GLY A 306 5.48 26.94 -7.41
CA GLY A 306 4.65 25.75 -7.66
C GLY A 306 5.44 24.56 -8.18
N LEU A 307 6.36 24.78 -9.14
CA LEU A 307 7.18 23.71 -9.72
C LEU A 307 8.23 23.16 -8.72
N SER A 308 8.83 24.00 -7.88
CA SER A 308 9.75 23.57 -6.82
C SER A 308 9.04 22.71 -5.77
N LYS A 309 7.83 23.12 -5.38
CA LYS A 309 6.93 22.35 -4.53
C LYS A 309 6.57 21.01 -5.17
N ALA A 310 6.23 21.01 -6.47
CA ALA A 310 5.95 19.79 -7.23
C ALA A 310 7.16 18.83 -7.22
N ALA A 311 8.39 19.32 -7.42
CA ALA A 311 9.60 18.49 -7.35
C ALA A 311 9.75 17.81 -5.98
N ALA A 312 9.56 18.57 -4.89
CA ALA A 312 9.60 18.03 -3.53
C ALA A 312 8.54 16.95 -3.31
N PHE A 313 7.32 17.17 -3.83
CA PHE A 313 6.25 16.18 -3.78
C PHE A 313 6.62 14.89 -4.54
N GLY A 314 7.19 15.02 -5.74
CA GLY A 314 7.64 13.87 -6.53
C GLY A 314 8.69 13.04 -5.81
N LEU A 315 9.70 13.71 -5.21
CA LEU A 315 10.72 13.02 -4.40
C LEU A 315 10.11 12.27 -3.22
N ALA A 316 9.20 12.91 -2.47
CA ALA A 316 8.53 12.28 -1.34
C ALA A 316 7.66 11.08 -1.74
N ILE A 317 6.91 11.20 -2.84
CA ILE A 317 6.05 10.14 -3.37
C ILE A 317 6.90 8.95 -3.85
N GLY A 318 7.98 9.21 -4.61
CA GLY A 318 8.91 8.16 -5.04
C GLY A 318 9.57 7.45 -3.87
N TYR A 319 10.03 8.21 -2.87
CA TYR A 319 10.60 7.69 -1.63
C TYR A 319 9.62 6.77 -0.88
N ILE A 320 8.37 7.22 -0.67
CA ILE A 320 7.36 6.45 0.07
C ILE A 320 6.97 5.18 -0.69
N GLY A 321 6.82 5.27 -2.01
CA GLY A 321 6.54 4.10 -2.85
C GLY A 321 7.64 3.04 -2.75
N CYS A 322 8.90 3.44 -2.85
CA CYS A 322 10.05 2.54 -2.73
C CYS A 322 10.16 1.93 -1.31
N ARG A 323 10.01 2.75 -0.27
CA ARG A 323 10.03 2.29 1.12
C ARG A 323 8.93 1.26 1.39
N ALA A 324 7.70 1.53 0.97
CA ALA A 324 6.57 0.62 1.16
C ALA A 324 6.81 -0.73 0.47
N GLY A 325 7.36 -0.71 -0.76
CA GLY A 325 7.69 -1.94 -1.49
C GLY A 325 8.79 -2.77 -0.83
N LEU A 326 9.91 -2.13 -0.47
CA LEU A 326 11.02 -2.83 0.19
C LEU A 326 10.68 -3.30 1.62
N SER A 327 9.66 -2.70 2.25
CA SER A 327 9.14 -3.12 3.56
C SER A 327 8.03 -4.17 3.45
N ALA A 328 7.68 -4.64 2.24
CA ALA A 328 6.64 -5.64 2.05
C ALA A 328 6.97 -6.94 2.79
N GLY A 329 5.96 -7.51 3.44
CA GLY A 329 6.05 -8.81 4.10
C GLY A 329 6.16 -9.96 3.11
N ARG A 330 6.00 -11.20 3.59
CA ARG A 330 6.05 -12.39 2.75
C ARG A 330 4.67 -12.71 2.17
N GLY A 331 4.66 -13.11 0.90
CA GLY A 331 3.48 -13.61 0.19
C GLY A 331 2.72 -12.56 -0.63
N PRO A 332 1.84 -13.00 -1.54
CA PRO A 332 1.17 -12.14 -2.53
C PRO A 332 0.31 -11.03 -1.93
N ARG A 333 -0.32 -11.28 -0.78
CA ARG A 333 -1.15 -10.29 -0.07
C ARG A 333 -0.33 -9.10 0.41
N ALA A 334 0.93 -9.34 0.83
CA ALA A 334 1.81 -8.30 1.32
C ALA A 334 2.15 -7.25 0.24
N VAL A 335 2.19 -7.65 -1.04
CA VAL A 335 2.40 -6.74 -2.18
C VAL A 335 1.21 -5.78 -2.32
N GLY A 336 -0.02 -6.28 -2.22
CA GLY A 336 -1.23 -5.45 -2.24
C GLY A 336 -1.29 -4.45 -1.07
N ASP A 337 -0.95 -4.93 0.12
CA ASP A 337 -0.91 -4.10 1.34
C ASP A 337 0.18 -3.01 1.22
N ALA A 338 1.35 -3.32 0.65
CA ALA A 338 2.42 -2.37 0.38
C ALA A 338 1.99 -1.30 -0.62
N ALA A 339 1.32 -1.68 -1.72
CA ALA A 339 0.80 -0.74 -2.71
C ALA A 339 -0.22 0.22 -2.09
N THR A 340 -1.17 -0.28 -1.30
CA THR A 340 -2.15 0.54 -0.59
C THR A 340 -1.48 1.49 0.42
N SER A 341 -0.50 0.99 1.18
CA SER A 341 0.28 1.78 2.14
C SER A 341 1.06 2.91 1.45
N ALA A 342 1.60 2.65 0.25
CA ALA A 342 2.30 3.65 -0.56
C ALA A 342 1.38 4.79 -0.98
N VAL A 343 0.16 4.49 -1.42
CA VAL A 343 -0.84 5.51 -1.80
C VAL A 343 -1.22 6.37 -0.60
N VAL A 344 -1.63 5.74 0.49
CA VAL A 344 -2.07 6.45 1.70
C VAL A 344 -0.91 7.28 2.28
N GLY A 345 0.27 6.67 2.41
CA GLY A 345 1.46 7.36 2.91
C GLY A 345 1.88 8.53 2.00
N GLY A 346 1.82 8.34 0.67
CA GLY A 346 2.10 9.36 -0.32
C GLY A 346 1.16 10.56 -0.20
N ILE A 347 -0.15 10.33 -0.10
CA ILE A 347 -1.14 11.41 0.05
C ILE A 347 -0.95 12.14 1.39
N VAL A 348 -0.73 11.42 2.49
CA VAL A 348 -0.46 12.05 3.80
C VAL A 348 0.78 12.93 3.75
N ALA A 349 1.88 12.43 3.18
CA ALA A 349 3.11 13.22 3.05
C ALA A 349 2.92 14.45 2.16
N LEU A 350 2.15 14.31 1.07
CA LEU A 350 1.77 15.39 0.18
C LEU A 350 1.07 16.52 0.95
N VAL A 351 0.02 16.21 1.71
CA VAL A 351 -0.74 17.18 2.49
C VAL A 351 0.13 17.85 3.55
N VAL A 352 0.99 17.10 4.23
CA VAL A 352 1.93 17.66 5.23
C VAL A 352 2.94 18.59 4.58
N LEU A 353 3.55 18.16 3.48
CA LEU A 353 4.51 19.01 2.73
C LEU A 353 3.83 20.25 2.17
N ASP A 354 2.61 20.13 1.67
CA ASP A 354 1.80 21.26 1.18
C ASP A 354 1.63 22.32 2.27
N GLY A 355 1.23 21.90 3.47
CA GLY A 355 1.12 22.80 4.62
C GLY A 355 2.46 23.43 5.02
N ILE A 356 3.57 22.68 4.96
CA ILE A 356 4.91 23.21 5.25
C ILE A 356 5.28 24.28 4.21
N PHE A 357 5.06 24.02 2.93
CA PHE A 357 5.36 24.97 1.86
C PHE A 357 4.47 26.21 1.96
N ALA A 358 3.19 26.09 2.32
CA ALA A 358 2.31 27.22 2.52
C ALA A 358 2.83 28.16 3.63
N ILE A 359 3.28 27.60 4.77
CA ILE A 359 3.89 28.38 5.85
C ILE A 359 5.21 29.01 5.39
N LEU A 360 6.05 28.24 4.69
CA LEU A 360 7.35 28.72 4.22
C LEU A 360 7.20 29.89 3.24
N PHE A 361 6.32 29.77 2.24
CA PHE A 361 6.07 30.82 1.25
C PHE A 361 5.47 32.07 1.88
N PHE A 362 4.54 31.89 2.84
CA PHE A 362 4.00 33.02 3.60
C PHE A 362 5.09 33.76 4.37
N ARG A 363 6.02 33.04 5.02
CA ARG A 363 7.14 33.65 5.77
C ARG A 363 8.18 34.33 4.88
N LEU A 364 8.38 33.84 3.67
CA LEU A 364 9.30 34.41 2.70
C LEU A 364 8.69 35.58 1.91
N GLY A 365 7.40 35.86 2.11
CA GLY A 365 6.69 36.92 1.38
C GLY A 365 6.42 36.58 -0.08
N TRP A 366 6.28 35.29 -0.37
CA TRP A 366 6.06 34.76 -1.72
C TRP A 366 4.60 34.50 -1.99
#